data_cbe0492937e604ec686fe96305c55198
#
_entry.id   cbe0492937e604ec686fe96305c55198
#
_cell.length_a   1.000
_cell.length_b   1.000
_cell.length_c   1.000
_cell.angle_alpha   90.00
_cell.angle_beta   90.00
_cell.angle_gamma   90.00
#
_symmetry.space_group_name_H-M   'P 1'
#
loop_
_entity.id
_entity.type
_entity.pdbx_description
1 polymer ?
#
loop_
_entity_poly.entity_id
_entity_poly.type
_entity_poly.pdbx_seq_one_letter_code
_entity_poly.pdbx_strand_id
1 'polypeptide(L)'
;MAEGAERIALNARDVDIPLSPLGEEQARALGRWFARGAAHGRPDVLLSSPYIRARDTARLFRDAGGCDPDEPICLDERLREKEFGIIDGLTTSGIAALQPEQAALRRLLGKFYHRPPGGESWCDVIFRLRAVLDGIAFHYRGRRVMIVAHQVVVLCLRYVIENLTEEEVLAIDRAGNVANCSVTEYRYDPQAGKDGGLSLVRFNATAPVDESPVAVTTADDPIVGARG
;
A
#
# COMPACT_ATOMS: atom_id res chain seq x y z
N MET A 1 4.88 -7.98 -20.82
CA MET A 1 6.35 -8.02 -20.63
C MET A 1 6.92 -9.18 -21.46
N ALA A 2 8.13 -9.05 -22.02
CA ALA A 2 8.78 -10.21 -22.64
C ALA A 2 9.04 -11.27 -21.58
N GLU A 3 8.61 -12.50 -21.83
CA GLU A 3 8.87 -13.65 -20.97
C GLU A 3 10.39 -13.82 -20.82
N GLY A 4 10.93 -13.74 -19.58
CA GLY A 4 12.37 -13.86 -19.32
C GLY A 4 13.15 -12.57 -19.14
N ALA A 5 12.50 -11.39 -19.13
CA ALA A 5 13.22 -10.14 -18.85
C ALA A 5 13.79 -10.12 -17.42
N GLU A 6 15.09 -9.90 -17.26
CA GLU A 6 15.77 -9.85 -15.96
C GLU A 6 15.46 -8.55 -15.19
N ARG A 7 15.17 -7.46 -15.90
CA ARG A 7 14.88 -6.14 -15.34
C ARG A 7 13.52 -5.63 -15.77
N ILE A 8 12.88 -4.92 -14.84
CA ILE A 8 11.69 -4.13 -15.14
C ILE A 8 12.17 -2.88 -15.86
N ALA A 9 11.58 -2.57 -17.02
CA ALA A 9 11.91 -1.37 -17.78
C ALA A 9 11.35 -0.13 -17.05
N LEU A 10 12.12 0.40 -16.11
CA LEU A 10 11.82 1.64 -15.41
C LEU A 10 12.78 2.73 -15.90
N ASN A 11 12.22 3.90 -16.25
CA ASN A 11 12.99 5.07 -16.68
C ASN A 11 13.35 6.01 -15.52
N ALA A 12 12.95 5.69 -14.30
CA ALA A 12 13.15 6.49 -13.09
C ALA A 12 13.31 5.57 -11.87
N ARG A 13 13.77 6.11 -10.74
CA ARG A 13 13.75 5.40 -9.46
C ARG A 13 12.31 5.17 -9.03
N ASP A 14 12.05 4.11 -8.27
CA ASP A 14 10.69 3.76 -7.83
C ASP A 14 9.96 4.92 -7.13
N VAL A 15 10.67 5.72 -6.33
CA VAL A 15 10.12 6.90 -5.65
C VAL A 15 9.64 7.99 -6.62
N ASP A 16 10.25 8.09 -7.79
CA ASP A 16 10.01 9.15 -8.78
C ASP A 16 9.02 8.71 -9.89
N ILE A 17 8.49 7.48 -9.83
CA ILE A 17 7.53 6.98 -10.83
C ILE A 17 6.18 7.70 -10.65
N PRO A 18 5.71 8.44 -11.69
CA PRO A 18 4.42 9.12 -11.65
C PRO A 18 3.27 8.14 -11.84
N LEU A 19 2.05 8.61 -11.59
CA LEU A 19 0.84 7.91 -12.00
C LEU A 19 0.75 7.78 -13.52
N SER A 20 0.22 6.66 -13.98
CA SER A 20 -0.25 6.54 -15.36
C SER A 20 -1.54 7.35 -15.55
N PRO A 21 -1.94 7.70 -16.81
CA PRO A 21 -3.23 8.34 -17.06
C PRO A 21 -4.41 7.58 -16.45
N LEU A 22 -4.39 6.24 -16.52
CA LEU A 22 -5.40 5.40 -15.88
C LEU A 22 -5.37 5.54 -14.35
N GLY A 23 -4.17 5.56 -13.73
CA GLY A 23 -4.02 5.75 -12.29
C GLY A 23 -4.54 7.10 -11.81
N GLU A 24 -4.37 8.17 -12.60
CA GLU A 24 -4.96 9.47 -12.31
C GLU A 24 -6.49 9.46 -12.35
N GLU A 25 -7.06 8.78 -13.35
CA GLU A 25 -8.52 8.63 -13.47
C GLU A 25 -9.09 7.83 -12.29
N GLN A 26 -8.42 6.76 -11.88
CA GLN A 26 -8.79 5.94 -10.71
C GLN A 26 -8.75 6.77 -9.42
N ALA A 27 -7.72 7.59 -9.23
CA ALA A 27 -7.61 8.47 -8.07
C ALA A 27 -8.76 9.51 -8.01
N ARG A 28 -9.11 10.10 -9.17
CA ARG A 28 -10.27 11.01 -9.26
C ARG A 28 -11.59 10.27 -9.03
N ALA A 29 -11.73 9.04 -9.53
CA ALA A 29 -12.93 8.21 -9.31
C ALA A 29 -13.12 7.92 -7.83
N LEU A 30 -12.04 7.56 -7.12
CA LEU A 30 -12.03 7.38 -5.67
C LEU A 30 -12.51 8.65 -4.94
N GLY A 31 -11.99 9.83 -5.30
CA GLY A 31 -12.41 11.10 -4.71
C GLY A 31 -13.90 11.38 -4.92
N ARG A 32 -14.40 11.20 -6.14
CA ARG A 32 -15.82 11.37 -6.46
C ARG A 32 -16.72 10.39 -5.69
N TRP A 33 -16.25 9.16 -5.48
CA TRP A 33 -17.00 8.16 -4.70
C TRP A 33 -17.18 8.60 -3.25
N PHE A 34 -16.11 9.10 -2.61
CA PHE A 34 -16.20 9.68 -1.26
C PHE A 34 -17.04 10.96 -1.21
N ALA A 35 -16.98 11.80 -2.26
CA ALA A 35 -17.77 13.03 -2.35
C ALA A 35 -19.29 12.78 -2.35
N ARG A 36 -19.74 11.66 -2.91
CA ARG A 36 -21.16 11.28 -2.96
C ARG A 36 -21.76 10.94 -1.59
N GLY A 37 -20.99 11.10 -0.52
CA GLY A 37 -21.53 10.98 0.83
C GLY A 37 -21.90 9.56 1.21
N ALA A 38 -21.19 8.59 0.65
CA ALA A 38 -21.35 7.20 1.01
C ALA A 38 -21.32 7.01 2.54
N ALA A 39 -21.88 5.90 3.00
CA ALA A 39 -21.98 5.50 4.40
C ALA A 39 -20.65 5.55 5.19
N HIS A 40 -19.55 5.80 4.50
CA HIS A 40 -18.18 5.84 5.03
C HIS A 40 -17.76 7.21 5.57
N GLY A 41 -18.43 8.30 5.12
CA GLY A 41 -18.03 9.69 5.41
C GLY A 41 -16.67 10.06 4.83
N ARG A 42 -16.43 11.38 4.67
CA ARG A 42 -15.14 11.89 4.21
C ARG A 42 -14.06 11.77 5.30
N PRO A 43 -12.80 11.53 4.94
CA PRO A 43 -11.71 11.60 5.92
C PRO A 43 -11.53 13.04 6.43
N ASP A 44 -11.14 13.13 7.70
CA ASP A 44 -10.81 14.37 8.40
C ASP A 44 -9.30 14.63 8.39
N VAL A 45 -8.51 13.65 7.96
CA VAL A 45 -7.04 13.70 7.91
C VAL A 45 -6.56 12.87 6.72
N LEU A 46 -5.63 13.43 5.94
CA LEU A 46 -5.06 12.78 4.77
C LEU A 46 -3.55 12.61 4.93
N LEU A 47 -3.11 11.39 5.21
CA LEU A 47 -1.70 11.00 5.29
C LEU A 47 -1.29 10.35 3.97
N SER A 48 -0.10 10.63 3.49
CA SER A 48 0.41 10.03 2.25
C SER A 48 1.88 9.65 2.35
N SER A 49 2.23 8.57 1.68
CA SER A 49 3.61 8.28 1.31
C SER A 49 4.19 9.47 0.52
N PRO A 50 5.49 9.78 0.68
CA PRO A 50 6.16 10.83 -0.09
C PRO A 50 6.41 10.45 -1.56
N TYR A 51 6.22 9.18 -1.97
CA TYR A 51 6.38 8.73 -3.35
C TYR A 51 5.43 9.49 -4.27
N ILE A 52 5.92 9.90 -5.45
CA ILE A 52 5.16 10.77 -6.38
C ILE A 52 3.78 10.19 -6.67
N ARG A 53 3.67 8.89 -7.01
CA ARG A 53 2.38 8.23 -7.30
C ARG A 53 1.38 8.29 -6.14
N ALA A 54 1.83 8.13 -4.90
CA ALA A 54 0.95 8.18 -3.74
C ALA A 54 0.52 9.62 -3.41
N ARG A 55 1.46 10.56 -3.46
CA ARG A 55 1.19 11.99 -3.26
C ARG A 55 0.20 12.53 -4.30
N ASP A 56 0.39 12.16 -5.58
CA ASP A 56 -0.51 12.58 -6.64
C ASP A 56 -1.88 11.91 -6.52
N THR A 57 -1.96 10.64 -6.10
CA THR A 57 -3.22 9.99 -5.76
C THR A 57 -3.95 10.76 -4.66
N ALA A 58 -3.27 11.12 -3.57
CA ALA A 58 -3.85 11.89 -2.47
C ALA A 58 -4.37 13.27 -2.94
N ARG A 59 -3.58 13.97 -3.77
CA ARG A 59 -3.97 15.26 -4.35
C ARG A 59 -5.20 15.13 -5.24
N LEU A 60 -5.20 14.20 -6.18
CA LEU A 60 -6.32 13.99 -7.11
C LEU A 60 -7.59 13.51 -6.40
N PHE A 61 -7.44 12.69 -5.35
CA PHE A 61 -8.53 12.30 -4.46
C PHE A 61 -9.17 13.52 -3.80
N ARG A 62 -8.37 14.39 -3.16
CA ARG A 62 -8.85 15.62 -2.51
C ARG A 62 -9.52 16.55 -3.52
N ASP A 63 -8.84 16.83 -4.63
CA ASP A 63 -9.30 17.77 -5.67
C ASP A 63 -10.60 17.30 -6.32
N ALA A 64 -10.89 15.99 -6.32
CA ALA A 64 -12.16 15.40 -6.76
C ALA A 64 -13.26 15.38 -5.67
N GLY A 65 -13.03 16.02 -4.52
CA GLY A 65 -13.99 16.18 -3.43
C GLY A 65 -13.98 15.05 -2.41
N GLY A 66 -12.94 14.20 -2.40
CA GLY A 66 -12.81 13.08 -1.48
C GLY A 66 -12.69 13.48 -0.01
N CYS A 67 -12.14 14.66 0.26
CA CYS A 67 -12.10 15.30 1.57
C CYS A 67 -12.32 16.81 1.44
N ASP A 68 -12.12 17.57 2.52
CA ASP A 68 -12.13 19.04 2.48
C ASP A 68 -11.03 19.52 1.52
N PRO A 69 -11.32 20.47 0.60
CA PRO A 69 -10.33 20.99 -0.33
C PRO A 69 -9.14 21.69 0.36
N ASP A 70 -9.35 22.21 1.56
CA ASP A 70 -8.32 22.88 2.35
C ASP A 70 -7.56 21.90 3.28
N GLU A 71 -7.97 20.61 3.34
CA GLU A 71 -7.26 19.62 4.16
C GLU A 71 -5.83 19.42 3.65
N PRO A 72 -4.82 19.63 4.50
CA PRO A 72 -3.44 19.42 4.11
C PRO A 72 -3.15 17.93 3.86
N ILE A 73 -2.34 17.66 2.85
CA ILE A 73 -1.77 16.32 2.66
C ILE A 73 -0.51 16.22 3.52
N CYS A 74 -0.61 15.47 4.60
CA CYS A 74 0.51 15.23 5.50
C CYS A 74 1.38 14.10 4.95
N LEU A 75 2.59 14.43 4.49
CA LEU A 75 3.55 13.43 4.02
C LEU A 75 4.24 12.77 5.22
N ASP A 76 4.34 11.44 5.20
CA ASP A 76 5.01 10.67 6.24
C ASP A 76 5.97 9.66 5.59
N GLU A 77 7.27 9.82 5.85
CA GLU A 77 8.35 8.95 5.37
C GLU A 77 8.14 7.48 5.76
N ARG A 78 7.48 7.23 6.88
CA ARG A 78 7.19 5.89 7.35
C ARG A 78 6.14 5.16 6.53
N LEU A 79 5.44 5.85 5.59
CA LEU A 79 4.45 5.30 4.68
C LEU A 79 5.02 4.94 3.29
N ARG A 80 6.33 5.16 3.05
CA ARG A 80 6.97 4.77 1.79
C ARG A 80 6.83 3.27 1.52
N GLU A 81 6.90 2.86 0.25
CA GLU A 81 6.90 1.43 -0.07
C GLU A 81 8.13 0.74 0.54
N LYS A 82 8.11 -0.57 0.60
CA LYS A 82 9.25 -1.37 1.04
C LYS A 82 10.45 -1.12 0.13
N GLU A 83 11.59 -0.81 0.72
CA GLU A 83 12.84 -0.67 -0.02
C GLU A 83 13.36 -2.03 -0.45
N PHE A 84 13.67 -2.17 -1.75
CA PHE A 84 14.19 -3.41 -2.31
C PHE A 84 15.73 -3.44 -2.42
N GLY A 85 16.40 -2.32 -2.19
CA GLY A 85 17.86 -2.24 -2.19
C GLY A 85 18.47 -2.73 -3.50
N ILE A 86 19.50 -3.61 -3.41
CA ILE A 86 20.21 -4.10 -4.61
C ILE A 86 19.38 -4.98 -5.54
N ILE A 87 18.19 -5.43 -5.13
CA ILE A 87 17.26 -6.22 -5.97
C ILE A 87 16.15 -5.34 -6.56
N ASP A 88 16.21 -4.03 -6.35
CA ASP A 88 15.22 -3.11 -6.91
C ASP A 88 15.22 -3.14 -8.46
N GLY A 89 14.04 -3.10 -9.05
CA GLY A 89 13.86 -3.20 -10.50
C GLY A 89 14.20 -4.56 -11.11
N LEU A 90 14.48 -5.59 -10.31
CA LEU A 90 14.71 -6.95 -10.80
C LEU A 90 13.44 -7.80 -10.76
N THR A 91 13.21 -8.57 -11.81
CA THR A 91 12.23 -9.65 -11.80
C THR A 91 12.75 -10.83 -10.95
N THR A 92 11.92 -11.84 -10.69
CA THR A 92 12.37 -13.06 -10.01
C THR A 92 13.48 -13.77 -10.77
N SER A 93 13.34 -13.90 -12.09
CA SER A 93 14.40 -14.44 -12.96
C SER A 93 15.64 -13.56 -12.91
N GLY A 94 15.47 -12.24 -12.89
CA GLY A 94 16.56 -11.29 -12.75
C GLY A 94 17.31 -11.39 -11.42
N ILE A 95 16.59 -11.59 -10.30
CA ILE A 95 17.22 -11.83 -9.00
C ILE A 95 18.04 -13.12 -9.04
N ALA A 96 17.47 -14.21 -9.60
CA ALA A 96 18.17 -15.48 -9.69
C ALA A 96 19.42 -15.41 -10.58
N ALA A 97 19.37 -14.65 -11.68
CA ALA A 97 20.48 -14.51 -12.63
C ALA A 97 21.56 -13.52 -12.15
N LEU A 98 21.15 -12.34 -11.64
CA LEU A 98 22.06 -11.23 -11.35
C LEU A 98 22.47 -11.16 -9.86
N GLN A 99 21.67 -11.74 -8.97
CA GLN A 99 21.86 -11.73 -7.52
C GLN A 99 21.57 -13.13 -6.90
N PRO A 100 22.27 -14.20 -7.35
CA PRO A 100 21.96 -15.57 -6.97
C PRO A 100 22.07 -15.82 -5.45
N GLU A 101 22.96 -15.11 -4.76
CA GLU A 101 23.09 -15.18 -3.31
C GLU A 101 21.84 -14.64 -2.60
N GLN A 102 21.27 -13.53 -3.12
CA GLN A 102 20.03 -12.97 -2.58
C GLN A 102 18.84 -13.90 -2.85
N ALA A 103 18.78 -14.54 -4.01
CA ALA A 103 17.78 -15.55 -4.31
C ALA A 103 17.87 -16.75 -3.35
N ALA A 104 19.10 -17.20 -3.02
CA ALA A 104 19.34 -18.27 -2.06
C ALA A 104 18.94 -17.88 -0.64
N LEU A 105 19.34 -16.69 -0.18
CA LEU A 105 18.99 -16.16 1.16
C LEU A 105 17.48 -15.99 1.30
N ARG A 106 16.80 -15.49 0.26
CA ARG A 106 15.35 -15.34 0.28
C ARG A 106 14.63 -16.68 0.39
N ARG A 107 15.11 -17.74 -0.27
CA ARG A 107 14.55 -19.10 -0.12
C ARG A 107 14.75 -19.64 1.29
N LEU A 108 15.91 -19.36 1.90
CA LEU A 108 16.24 -19.81 3.24
C LEU A 108 15.44 -19.09 4.32
N LEU A 109 15.37 -17.75 4.25
CA LEU A 109 14.77 -16.90 5.27
C LEU A 109 13.27 -16.66 5.06
N GLY A 110 12.75 -16.92 3.86
CA GLY A 110 11.40 -16.56 3.47
C GLY A 110 11.22 -15.07 3.15
N LYS A 111 10.11 -14.74 2.49
CA LYS A 111 9.75 -13.38 2.05
C LYS A 111 9.64 -12.39 3.22
N PHE A 112 9.19 -12.86 4.37
CA PHE A 112 8.93 -12.03 5.55
C PHE A 112 10.22 -11.50 6.20
N TYR A 113 11.23 -12.36 6.33
CA TYR A 113 12.48 -12.03 7.02
C TYR A 113 13.62 -11.59 6.10
N HIS A 114 13.55 -11.94 4.81
CA HIS A 114 14.62 -11.59 3.90
C HIS A 114 14.75 -10.06 3.76
N ARG A 115 15.95 -9.57 4.08
CA ARG A 115 16.35 -8.16 3.92
C ARG A 115 17.45 -8.07 2.88
N PRO A 116 17.21 -7.58 1.66
CA PRO A 116 18.27 -7.36 0.69
C PRO A 116 19.20 -6.24 1.17
N PRO A 117 20.50 -6.26 0.80
CA PRO A 117 21.41 -5.16 1.09
C PRO A 117 20.85 -3.82 0.60
N GLY A 118 20.85 -2.81 1.48
CA GLY A 118 20.25 -1.49 1.21
C GLY A 118 18.72 -1.46 1.18
N GLY A 119 18.06 -2.57 1.53
CA GLY A 119 16.60 -2.68 1.54
C GLY A 119 16.01 -3.03 2.91
N GLU A 120 14.72 -3.31 2.92
CA GLU A 120 13.92 -3.65 4.10
C GLU A 120 13.40 -5.10 4.02
N SER A 121 13.25 -5.76 5.16
CA SER A 121 12.37 -6.91 5.36
C SER A 121 10.94 -6.45 5.64
N TRP A 122 9.97 -7.36 5.68
CA TRP A 122 8.62 -7.02 6.18
C TRP A 122 8.66 -6.62 7.65
N CYS A 123 9.55 -7.21 8.46
CA CYS A 123 9.72 -6.82 9.87
C CYS A 123 10.11 -5.34 10.01
N ASP A 124 10.96 -4.82 9.12
CA ASP A 124 11.37 -3.40 9.14
C ASP A 124 10.20 -2.49 8.80
N VAL A 125 9.41 -2.85 7.78
CA VAL A 125 8.20 -2.13 7.41
C VAL A 125 7.19 -2.14 8.56
N ILE A 126 6.94 -3.29 9.18
CA ILE A 126 6.04 -3.44 10.34
C ILE A 126 6.52 -2.55 11.49
N PHE A 127 7.81 -2.51 11.77
CA PHE A 127 8.37 -1.69 12.85
C PHE A 127 8.07 -0.20 12.65
N ARG A 128 8.29 0.34 11.44
CA ARG A 128 7.97 1.76 11.17
C ARG A 128 6.48 2.05 11.14
N LEU A 129 5.65 1.08 10.73
CA LEU A 129 4.19 1.25 10.69
C LEU A 129 3.56 1.20 12.09
N ARG A 130 4.12 0.46 13.06
CA ARG A 130 3.69 0.58 14.46
C ARG A 130 3.82 2.01 14.96
N ALA A 131 4.95 2.68 14.67
CA ALA A 131 5.14 4.08 15.03
C ALA A 131 4.18 5.06 14.29
N VAL A 132 3.72 4.70 13.08
CA VAL A 132 2.64 5.45 12.40
C VAL A 132 1.33 5.31 13.15
N LEU A 133 0.94 4.08 13.51
CA LEU A 133 -0.31 3.82 14.22
C LEU A 133 -0.33 4.48 15.61
N ASP A 134 0.79 4.44 16.33
CA ASP A 134 0.95 5.15 17.61
C ASP A 134 0.76 6.67 17.42
N GLY A 135 1.36 7.24 16.37
CA GLY A 135 1.19 8.64 16.02
C GLY A 135 -0.27 8.99 15.68
N ILE A 136 -0.95 8.14 14.92
CA ILE A 136 -2.37 8.32 14.59
C ILE A 136 -3.22 8.26 15.87
N ALA A 137 -3.00 7.28 16.72
CA ALA A 137 -3.74 7.13 17.96
C ALA A 137 -3.55 8.31 18.92
N PHE A 138 -2.37 8.94 18.90
CA PHE A 138 -2.05 10.08 19.74
C PHE A 138 -2.59 11.40 19.19
N HIS A 139 -2.35 11.68 17.89
CA HIS A 139 -2.63 13.01 17.29
C HIS A 139 -4.03 13.13 16.67
N TYR A 140 -4.62 12.01 16.22
CA TYR A 140 -5.85 12.01 15.43
C TYR A 140 -6.98 11.22 16.07
N ARG A 141 -7.00 11.14 17.41
CA ARG A 141 -8.03 10.41 18.15
C ARG A 141 -9.43 10.89 17.78
N GLY A 142 -10.31 9.94 17.44
CA GLY A 142 -11.70 10.22 17.04
C GLY A 142 -11.86 10.80 15.64
N ARG A 143 -10.77 10.96 14.88
CA ARG A 143 -10.80 11.44 13.50
C ARG A 143 -10.82 10.26 12.51
N ARG A 144 -11.37 10.50 11.33
CA ARG A 144 -11.24 9.58 10.20
C ARG A 144 -9.96 9.88 9.47
N VAL A 145 -9.02 8.95 9.51
CA VAL A 145 -7.71 9.09 8.88
C VAL A 145 -7.69 8.25 7.60
N MET A 146 -7.38 8.87 6.47
CA MET A 146 -7.05 8.16 5.24
C MET A 146 -5.55 8.11 5.06
N ILE A 147 -5.03 6.93 4.75
CA ILE A 147 -3.64 6.69 4.41
C ILE A 147 -3.57 6.31 2.93
N VAL A 148 -2.80 7.07 2.16
CA VAL A 148 -2.47 6.74 0.76
C VAL A 148 -1.06 6.18 0.73
N ALA A 149 -0.95 4.89 0.41
CA ALA A 149 0.30 4.16 0.50
C ALA A 149 0.41 3.07 -0.59
N HIS A 150 1.03 1.95 -0.28
CA HIS A 150 1.47 0.93 -1.23
C HIS A 150 1.08 -0.47 -0.74
N GLN A 151 1.24 -1.47 -1.62
CA GLN A 151 0.77 -2.84 -1.36
C GLN A 151 1.37 -3.44 -0.08
N VAL A 152 2.70 -3.42 0.08
CA VAL A 152 3.34 -4.03 1.27
C VAL A 152 2.95 -3.26 2.53
N VAL A 153 2.79 -1.94 2.45
CA VAL A 153 2.31 -1.11 3.56
C VAL A 153 0.91 -1.52 4.00
N VAL A 154 -0.02 -1.72 3.05
CA VAL A 154 -1.40 -2.18 3.36
C VAL A 154 -1.37 -3.55 4.05
N LEU A 155 -0.59 -4.51 3.53
CA LEU A 155 -0.48 -5.85 4.10
C LEU A 155 0.16 -5.85 5.49
N CYS A 156 1.20 -5.04 5.69
CA CYS A 156 1.85 -4.89 6.99
C CYS A 156 0.96 -4.15 8.01
N LEU A 157 0.15 -3.17 7.59
CA LEU A 157 -0.87 -2.56 8.45
C LEU A 157 -1.92 -3.59 8.87
N ARG A 158 -2.38 -4.44 7.96
CA ARG A 158 -3.28 -5.55 8.29
C ARG A 158 -2.66 -6.48 9.33
N TYR A 159 -1.41 -6.90 9.11
CA TYR A 159 -0.68 -7.73 10.07
C TYR A 159 -0.69 -7.14 11.49
N VAL A 160 -0.46 -5.82 11.62
CA VAL A 160 -0.42 -5.16 12.92
C VAL A 160 -1.81 -4.97 13.53
N ILE A 161 -2.78 -4.48 12.74
CA ILE A 161 -4.10 -4.11 13.23
C ILE A 161 -4.94 -5.35 13.58
N GLU A 162 -4.89 -6.38 12.71
CA GLU A 162 -5.65 -7.62 12.87
C GLU A 162 -4.92 -8.65 13.75
N ASN A 163 -3.69 -8.35 14.17
CA ASN A 163 -2.82 -9.27 14.93
C ASN A 163 -2.64 -10.63 14.21
N LEU A 164 -2.43 -10.57 12.89
CA LEU A 164 -2.25 -11.75 12.06
C LEU A 164 -0.92 -12.45 12.39
N THR A 165 -0.86 -13.74 12.11
CA THR A 165 0.39 -14.49 12.05
C THR A 165 1.13 -14.20 10.74
N GLU A 166 2.42 -14.55 10.68
CA GLU A 166 3.22 -14.48 9.46
C GLU A 166 2.59 -15.28 8.32
N GLU A 167 2.12 -16.51 8.63
CA GLU A 167 1.51 -17.40 7.65
C GLU A 167 0.23 -16.80 7.05
N GLU A 168 -0.61 -16.18 7.89
CA GLU A 168 -1.86 -15.55 7.45
C GLU A 168 -1.62 -14.36 6.53
N VAL A 169 -0.72 -13.44 6.90
CA VAL A 169 -0.45 -12.28 6.04
C VAL A 169 0.22 -12.67 4.73
N LEU A 170 1.10 -13.67 4.73
CA LEU A 170 1.71 -14.21 3.51
C LEU A 170 0.69 -14.97 2.65
N ALA A 171 -0.31 -15.63 3.26
CA ALA A 171 -1.40 -16.25 2.53
C ALA A 171 -2.27 -15.20 1.80
N ILE A 172 -2.55 -14.07 2.45
CA ILE A 172 -3.25 -12.95 1.84
C ILE A 172 -2.45 -12.37 0.65
N ASP A 173 -1.16 -12.18 0.83
CA ASP A 173 -0.27 -11.70 -0.24
C ASP A 173 -0.23 -12.67 -1.44
N ARG A 174 -0.22 -13.98 -1.19
CA ARG A 174 -0.29 -15.00 -2.27
C ARG A 174 -1.64 -15.04 -2.97
N ALA A 175 -2.73 -14.71 -2.29
CA ALA A 175 -4.08 -14.76 -2.85
C ALA A 175 -4.32 -13.71 -3.93
N GLY A 176 -3.61 -12.59 -3.90
CA GLY A 176 -3.74 -11.55 -4.93
C GLY A 176 -3.10 -10.22 -4.57
N ASN A 177 -3.01 -9.34 -5.55
CA ASN A 177 -2.52 -7.98 -5.36
C ASN A 177 -3.57 -7.11 -4.67
N VAL A 178 -3.10 -6.10 -3.95
CA VAL A 178 -3.93 -4.97 -3.54
C VAL A 178 -4.14 -4.09 -4.77
N ALA A 179 -5.38 -3.96 -5.22
CA ALA A 179 -5.70 -3.22 -6.43
C ALA A 179 -5.43 -1.72 -6.26
N ASN A 180 -5.04 -1.06 -7.35
CA ASN A 180 -4.84 0.38 -7.35
C ASN A 180 -6.14 1.11 -6.98
N CYS A 181 -6.04 2.12 -6.12
CA CYS A 181 -7.17 2.89 -5.60
C CYS A 181 -8.27 2.05 -4.92
N SER A 182 -7.94 0.82 -4.50
CA SER A 182 -8.82 0.04 -3.63
C SER A 182 -8.83 0.60 -2.21
N VAL A 183 -9.89 0.29 -1.48
CA VAL A 183 -10.09 0.74 -0.11
C VAL A 183 -10.02 -0.45 0.86
N THR A 184 -9.15 -0.35 1.86
CA THR A 184 -9.14 -1.20 3.05
C THR A 184 -9.59 -0.33 4.22
N GLU A 185 -10.72 -0.67 4.85
CA GLU A 185 -11.36 0.15 5.88
C GLU A 185 -11.41 -0.60 7.20
N TYR A 186 -11.03 0.11 8.24
CA TYR A 186 -11.20 -0.31 9.62
C TYR A 186 -12.13 0.65 10.36
N ARG A 187 -12.88 0.12 11.31
CA ARG A 187 -13.73 0.90 12.20
C ARG A 187 -13.42 0.55 13.65
N TYR A 188 -13.42 1.57 14.51
CA TYR A 188 -13.31 1.32 15.93
C TYR A 188 -14.53 0.55 16.44
N ASP A 189 -14.26 -0.55 17.12
CA ASP A 189 -15.24 -1.39 17.77
C ASP A 189 -14.92 -1.43 19.28
N PRO A 190 -15.80 -0.86 20.12
CA PRO A 190 -15.57 -0.86 21.57
C PRO A 190 -15.60 -2.27 22.18
N GLN A 191 -16.10 -3.28 21.47
CA GLN A 191 -16.14 -4.68 21.92
C GLN A 191 -14.96 -5.51 21.40
N ALA A 192 -14.11 -4.96 20.54
CA ALA A 192 -12.92 -5.64 20.05
C ALA A 192 -11.82 -5.64 21.11
N GLY A 193 -11.61 -6.79 21.76
CA GLY A 193 -10.62 -6.92 22.84
C GLY A 193 -11.04 -6.24 24.15
N LYS A 194 -10.07 -6.02 25.06
CA LYS A 194 -10.34 -5.51 26.41
C LYS A 194 -10.61 -4.00 26.43
N ASP A 195 -9.91 -3.25 25.56
CA ASP A 195 -9.94 -1.78 25.56
C ASP A 195 -10.57 -1.20 24.27
N GLY A 196 -11.29 -2.04 23.52
CA GLY A 196 -11.73 -1.75 22.16
C GLY A 196 -10.60 -1.93 21.15
N GLY A 197 -10.92 -1.87 19.86
CA GLY A 197 -9.94 -2.05 18.80
C GLY A 197 -10.46 -1.63 17.43
N LEU A 198 -9.65 -1.84 16.42
CA LEU A 198 -10.04 -1.63 15.03
C LEU A 198 -10.49 -2.96 14.41
N SER A 199 -11.71 -3.01 13.93
CA SER A 199 -12.27 -4.15 13.22
C SER A 199 -12.29 -3.89 11.72
N LEU A 200 -11.90 -4.89 10.92
CA LEU A 200 -11.90 -4.83 9.47
C LEU A 200 -13.34 -4.74 8.95
N VAL A 201 -13.65 -3.70 8.18
CA VAL A 201 -14.95 -3.52 7.51
C VAL A 201 -14.90 -4.06 6.09
N ARG A 202 -13.82 -3.76 5.36
CA ARG A 202 -13.57 -4.24 4.01
C ARG A 202 -12.09 -4.29 3.71
N PHE A 203 -11.71 -5.22 2.85
CA PHE A 203 -10.36 -5.33 2.33
C PHE A 203 -10.36 -5.26 0.80
N ASN A 204 -9.44 -4.49 0.25
CA ASN A 204 -9.17 -4.43 -1.18
C ASN A 204 -10.43 -4.16 -2.02
N ALA A 205 -11.34 -3.30 -1.52
CA ALA A 205 -12.60 -3.00 -2.19
C ALA A 205 -12.38 -2.06 -3.37
N THR A 206 -12.74 -2.50 -4.58
CA THR A 206 -12.61 -1.76 -5.84
C THR A 206 -13.87 -0.98 -6.21
N ALA A 207 -14.94 -1.05 -5.42
CA ALA A 207 -16.20 -0.36 -5.66
C ALA A 207 -16.07 1.11 -6.08
N PRO A 208 -15.14 1.92 -5.53
CA PRO A 208 -14.93 3.29 -6.00
C PRO A 208 -14.56 3.40 -7.47
N VAL A 209 -13.86 2.41 -8.00
CA VAL A 209 -13.43 2.35 -9.41
C VAL A 209 -14.50 1.64 -10.24
N ASP A 210 -15.08 0.52 -9.74
CA ASP A 210 -16.09 -0.29 -10.44
C ASP A 210 -17.40 0.48 -10.72
N GLU A 211 -17.80 1.36 -9.80
CA GLU A 211 -18.98 2.26 -9.97
C GLU A 211 -18.71 3.44 -10.92
N SER A 212 -17.52 3.52 -11.50
CA SER A 212 -17.07 4.55 -12.43
C SER A 212 -16.85 3.91 -13.81
N PRO A 213 -16.92 4.65 -14.92
CA PRO A 213 -16.54 4.15 -16.25
C PRO A 213 -15.02 3.89 -16.39
N VAL A 214 -14.27 3.95 -15.31
CA VAL A 214 -12.82 3.75 -15.28
C VAL A 214 -12.51 2.28 -15.04
N ALA A 215 -11.65 1.70 -15.87
CA ALA A 215 -11.23 0.32 -15.72
C ALA A 215 -10.40 0.09 -14.44
N VAL A 216 -10.62 -1.05 -13.78
CA VAL A 216 -9.69 -1.53 -12.74
C VAL A 216 -8.40 -1.97 -13.42
N THR A 217 -7.26 -1.65 -12.83
CA THR A 217 -5.96 -2.12 -13.33
C THR A 217 -5.88 -3.64 -13.16
N THR A 218 -5.84 -4.36 -14.28
CA THR A 218 -5.70 -5.83 -14.31
C THR A 218 -4.26 -6.26 -14.56
N ALA A 219 -3.36 -5.33 -14.88
CA ALA A 219 -1.95 -5.64 -15.01
C ALA A 219 -1.38 -6.03 -13.65
N ASP A 220 -0.71 -7.18 -13.61
CA ASP A 220 0.11 -7.52 -12.45
C ASP A 220 1.15 -6.43 -12.26
N ASP A 221 1.29 -5.95 -11.01
CA ASP A 221 2.44 -5.12 -10.67
C ASP A 221 3.70 -5.89 -11.07
N PRO A 222 4.67 -5.24 -11.74
CA PRO A 222 5.93 -5.87 -12.06
C PRO A 222 6.57 -6.28 -10.73
N ILE A 223 6.52 -7.59 -10.47
CA ILE A 223 6.84 -8.17 -9.16
C ILE A 223 8.33 -8.04 -8.94
N VAL A 224 8.72 -7.01 -8.21
CA VAL A 224 10.04 -6.97 -7.60
C VAL A 224 10.07 -8.06 -6.52
N GLY A 225 10.69 -9.17 -6.86
CA GLY A 225 10.80 -10.31 -5.98
C GLY A 225 9.49 -11.07 -5.76
N ALA A 226 9.17 -11.96 -6.69
CA ALA A 226 8.00 -12.82 -6.78
C ALA A 226 7.32 -13.23 -5.49
N ARG A 227 6.03 -13.45 -5.67
CA ARG A 227 5.21 -14.34 -4.87
C ARG A 227 5.93 -15.70 -4.77
N GLY A 228 6.46 -16.03 -3.65
CA GLY A 228 7.07 -17.32 -3.33
C GLY A 228 6.24 -18.00 -2.30
#